data_cf1ea016b5d6008f5b1425f002581f3d
#
_entry.id   cf1ea016b5d6008f5b1425f002581f3d
#
_cell.length_a   1.000
_cell.length_b   1.000
_cell.length_c   1.000
_cell.angle_alpha   90.00
_cell.angle_beta   90.00
_cell.angle_gamma   90.00
#
_symmetry.space_group_name_H-M   'P 1'
#
loop_
_entity.id
_entity.type
_entity.pdbx_description
1 polymer ?
#
loop_
_entity_poly.entity_id
_entity_poly.type
_entity_poly.pdbx_seq_one_letter_code
_entity_poly.pdbx_strand_id
1 'polypeptide(L)'
;MGVAIIIVNHLRQVVTMLHEILPSYTAMPVVLISEGLALKPNHVFIIPEKRDLHIRDGVFRLEPISKPRGWPDVITVFMCSLAKHWKGKIIAVIVSGYDGDGADALCAIQDVGGITIAQKLDSAAHPDMPMSAIETGCIDFILAPEDIARQIIQLADG
;
A
#
# COMPACT_ATOMS: atom_id res chain seq x y z
N MET A 1 -11.02 -1.63 -15.29
CA MET A 1 -10.88 -2.33 -14.01
C MET A 1 -11.62 -1.68 -12.85
N GLY A 2 -11.71 -0.39 -12.78
CA GLY A 2 -12.38 0.30 -11.68
C GLY A 2 -11.60 0.24 -10.37
N VAL A 3 -10.28 0.05 -10.41
CA VAL A 3 -9.42 -0.10 -9.24
C VAL A 3 -8.56 1.14 -9.09
N ALA A 4 -8.44 1.64 -7.84
CA ALA A 4 -7.42 2.63 -7.49
C ALA A 4 -6.23 1.89 -6.89
N ILE A 5 -5.02 2.27 -7.30
CA ILE A 5 -3.78 1.71 -6.77
C ILE A 5 -3.10 2.80 -5.94
N ILE A 6 -2.82 2.49 -4.67
CA ILE A 6 -2.17 3.44 -3.78
C ILE A 6 -0.82 2.85 -3.38
N ILE A 7 0.25 3.56 -3.70
CA ILE A 7 1.62 3.14 -3.39
C ILE A 7 2.09 3.91 -2.16
N VAL A 8 2.36 3.16 -1.10
CA VAL A 8 2.86 3.71 0.17
C VAL A 8 4.23 3.10 0.42
N ASN A 9 5.25 3.93 0.47
CA ASN A 9 6.62 3.49 0.69
C ASN A 9 7.35 4.41 1.67
N HIS A 10 8.50 3.93 2.16
CA HIS A 10 9.34 4.69 3.07
C HIS A 10 10.24 5.65 2.28
N LEU A 11 10.03 6.94 2.45
CA LEU A 11 10.84 7.99 1.84
C LEU A 11 11.41 8.86 2.96
N ARG A 12 12.57 8.47 3.49
CA ARG A 12 13.17 9.18 4.64
C ARG A 12 13.80 10.51 4.26
N GLN A 13 14.68 10.48 3.27
CA GLN A 13 15.49 11.63 2.89
C GLN A 13 15.56 11.81 1.37
N VAL A 14 14.79 11.05 0.64
CA VAL A 14 14.81 11.03 -0.82
C VAL A 14 13.46 11.49 -1.33
N VAL A 15 13.48 12.41 -2.28
CA VAL A 15 12.26 12.83 -2.98
C VAL A 15 11.77 11.66 -3.83
N THR A 16 10.47 11.37 -3.79
CA THR A 16 9.91 10.31 -4.62
C THR A 16 10.04 10.67 -6.10
N MET A 17 10.47 9.68 -6.90
CA MET A 17 10.54 9.82 -8.35
C MET A 17 9.50 8.95 -9.05
N LEU A 18 8.68 8.23 -8.30
CA LEU A 18 7.71 7.28 -8.86
C LEU A 18 6.69 7.99 -9.76
N HIS A 19 6.29 9.21 -9.42
CA HIS A 19 5.33 9.97 -10.23
C HIS A 19 5.91 10.41 -11.58
N GLU A 20 7.24 10.35 -11.74
CA GLU A 20 7.93 10.61 -13.01
C GLU A 20 8.22 9.33 -13.78
N ILE A 21 8.46 8.22 -13.06
CA ILE A 21 8.85 6.93 -13.64
C ILE A 21 7.64 6.13 -14.11
N LEU A 22 6.61 6.01 -13.27
CA LEU A 22 5.48 5.11 -13.53
C LEU A 22 4.66 5.47 -14.77
N PRO A 23 4.52 6.74 -15.20
CA PRO A 23 3.80 7.03 -16.44
C PRO A 23 4.33 6.31 -17.68
N SER A 24 5.60 5.88 -17.65
CA SER A 24 6.20 5.07 -18.76
C SER A 24 5.70 3.64 -18.76
N TYR A 25 5.09 3.15 -17.66
CA TYR A 25 4.73 1.74 -17.47
C TYR A 25 3.22 1.50 -17.39
N THR A 26 2.42 2.55 -17.35
CA THR A 26 0.97 2.42 -17.24
C THR A 26 0.25 3.53 -18.00
N ALA A 27 -0.91 3.19 -18.58
CA ALA A 27 -1.80 4.17 -19.18
C ALA A 27 -2.67 4.89 -18.14
N MET A 28 -2.71 4.40 -16.89
CA MET A 28 -3.46 5.03 -15.81
C MET A 28 -2.78 6.33 -15.39
N PRO A 29 -3.55 7.42 -15.12
CA PRO A 29 -2.95 8.62 -14.55
C PRO A 29 -2.24 8.32 -13.23
N VAL A 30 -1.02 8.83 -13.10
CA VAL A 30 -0.18 8.69 -11.90
C VAL A 30 -0.15 10.04 -11.18
N VAL A 31 -0.61 10.08 -9.92
CA VAL A 31 -0.81 11.32 -9.18
C VAL A 31 -0.08 11.26 -7.85
N LEU A 32 0.73 12.28 -7.58
CA LEU A 32 1.29 12.49 -6.25
C LEU A 32 0.17 13.01 -5.34
N ILE A 33 -0.06 12.34 -4.21
CA ILE A 33 -1.19 12.66 -3.32
C ILE A 33 -1.00 14.03 -2.69
N SER A 34 -2.06 14.85 -2.72
CA SER A 34 -2.14 16.13 -2.03
C SER A 34 -3.30 16.12 -1.02
N GLU A 35 -3.26 17.03 -0.06
CA GLU A 35 -4.31 17.15 0.97
C GLU A 35 -5.66 17.40 0.31
N GLY A 36 -6.64 16.59 0.70
CA GLY A 36 -8.01 16.73 0.20
C GLY A 36 -8.28 16.14 -1.16
N LEU A 37 -7.29 15.44 -1.76
CA LEU A 37 -7.47 14.80 -3.06
C LEU A 37 -8.47 13.65 -2.95
N ALA A 38 -9.46 13.60 -3.86
CA ALA A 38 -10.44 12.52 -3.87
C ALA A 38 -9.84 11.24 -4.46
N LEU A 39 -10.17 10.11 -3.85
CA LEU A 39 -9.85 8.79 -4.41
C LEU A 39 -10.73 8.55 -5.63
N LYS A 40 -10.11 8.18 -6.74
CA LYS A 40 -10.82 7.89 -8.01
C LYS A 40 -10.36 6.55 -8.56
N PRO A 41 -11.27 5.78 -9.18
CA PRO A 41 -10.87 4.53 -9.84
C PRO A 41 -9.97 4.82 -11.04
N ASN A 42 -9.21 3.81 -11.43
CA ASN A 42 -8.32 3.84 -12.61
C ASN A 42 -7.21 4.89 -12.52
N HIS A 43 -6.76 5.18 -11.30
CA HIS A 43 -5.64 6.09 -11.03
C HIS A 43 -4.61 5.37 -10.15
N VAL A 44 -3.36 5.75 -10.30
CA VAL A 44 -2.28 5.36 -9.39
C VAL A 44 -1.93 6.56 -8.52
N PHE A 45 -2.04 6.40 -7.22
CA PHE A 45 -1.75 7.45 -6.24
C PHE A 45 -0.47 7.11 -5.49
N ILE A 46 0.39 8.10 -5.29
CA ILE A 46 1.69 7.92 -4.64
C ILE A 46 1.75 8.81 -3.40
N ILE A 47 2.16 8.24 -2.26
CA ILE A 47 2.34 9.00 -1.03
C ILE A 47 3.49 10.02 -1.19
N PRO A 48 3.31 11.29 -0.74
CA PRO A 48 4.42 12.23 -0.69
C PRO A 48 5.35 11.90 0.48
N GLU A 49 6.58 12.39 0.41
CA GLU A 49 7.54 12.19 1.49
C GLU A 49 7.15 12.97 2.76
N LYS A 50 7.59 12.48 3.92
CA LYS A 50 7.49 13.13 5.22
C LYS A 50 6.06 13.40 5.69
N ARG A 51 5.11 12.56 5.27
CA ARG A 51 3.70 12.66 5.69
C ARG A 51 3.16 11.30 6.03
N ASP A 52 2.27 11.23 7.01
CA ASP A 52 1.38 10.11 7.18
C ASP A 52 0.15 10.32 6.29
N LEU A 53 -0.33 9.22 5.72
CA LEU A 53 -1.49 9.23 4.82
C LEU A 53 -2.67 8.58 5.52
N HIS A 54 -3.80 9.26 5.46
CA HIS A 54 -5.09 8.74 5.92
C HIS A 54 -6.11 8.86 4.80
N ILE A 55 -7.18 8.09 4.92
CA ILE A 55 -8.36 8.23 4.05
C ILE A 55 -9.59 8.39 4.93
N ARG A 56 -10.46 9.34 4.57
CA ARG A 56 -11.74 9.55 5.25
C ARG A 56 -12.74 10.11 4.25
N ASP A 57 -13.93 9.52 4.21
CA ASP A 57 -15.01 9.94 3.31
C ASP A 57 -14.59 9.97 1.84
N GLY A 58 -13.74 9.00 1.42
CA GLY A 58 -13.25 8.89 0.06
C GLY A 58 -12.20 9.94 -0.33
N VAL A 59 -11.65 10.66 0.64
CA VAL A 59 -10.70 11.76 0.41
C VAL A 59 -9.41 11.47 1.18
N PHE A 60 -8.26 11.72 0.53
CA PHE A 60 -6.97 11.59 1.18
C PHE A 60 -6.72 12.74 2.15
N ARG A 61 -6.15 12.41 3.31
CA ARG A 61 -5.71 13.37 4.32
C ARG A 61 -4.22 13.16 4.58
N LEU A 62 -3.46 14.22 4.56
CA LEU A 62 -2.04 14.21 4.88
C LEU A 62 -1.82 14.86 6.24
N GLU A 63 -1.06 14.18 7.10
CA GLU A 63 -0.73 14.68 8.42
C GLU A 63 0.79 14.66 8.60
N PRO A 64 1.35 15.46 9.54
CA PRO A 64 2.76 15.33 9.88
C PRO A 64 3.07 13.90 10.28
N ILE A 65 4.27 13.43 9.94
CA ILE A 65 4.67 12.06 10.24
C ILE A 65 4.63 11.83 11.75
N SER A 66 3.94 10.76 12.19
CA SER A 66 3.72 10.46 13.60
C SER A 66 4.99 10.03 14.33
N LYS A 67 5.96 9.45 13.58
CA LYS A 67 7.25 9.04 14.10
C LYS A 67 8.36 9.74 13.32
N PRO A 68 8.66 11.02 13.64
CA PRO A 68 9.69 11.76 12.92
C PRO A 68 11.11 11.24 13.18
N ARG A 69 11.30 10.47 14.26
CA ARG A 69 12.56 9.83 14.63
C ARG A 69 12.38 8.32 14.67
N GLY A 70 13.42 7.58 14.33
CA GLY A 70 13.39 6.12 14.29
C GLY A 70 12.78 5.58 13.00
N TRP A 71 12.20 4.38 13.04
CA TRP A 71 11.61 3.75 11.86
C TRP A 71 10.19 4.25 11.62
N PRO A 72 9.89 4.82 10.46
CA PRO A 72 8.53 5.25 10.14
C PRO A 72 7.59 4.05 10.00
N ASP A 73 6.32 4.26 10.30
CA ASP A 73 5.28 3.25 10.17
C ASP A 73 4.15 3.72 9.23
N VAL A 74 4.50 4.43 8.19
CA VAL A 74 3.56 5.04 7.24
C VAL A 74 2.64 4.01 6.58
N ILE A 75 3.14 2.79 6.32
CA ILE A 75 2.34 1.73 5.71
C ILE A 75 1.27 1.26 6.69
N THR A 76 1.66 0.98 7.95
CA THR A 76 0.72 0.59 9.00
C THR A 76 -0.33 1.67 9.23
N VAL A 77 0.08 2.93 9.31
CA VAL A 77 -0.84 4.07 9.53
C VAL A 77 -1.88 4.12 8.42
N PHE A 78 -1.47 4.06 7.17
CA PHE A 78 -2.43 4.12 6.05
C PHE A 78 -3.35 2.90 6.02
N MET A 79 -2.82 1.70 6.20
CA MET A 79 -3.63 0.48 6.16
C MET A 79 -4.65 0.44 7.29
N CYS A 80 -4.30 0.91 8.49
CA CYS A 80 -5.25 1.02 9.59
C CYS A 80 -6.35 2.05 9.27
N SER A 81 -6.01 3.17 8.68
CA SER A 81 -6.98 4.17 8.23
C SER A 81 -7.93 3.59 7.18
N LEU A 82 -7.37 2.85 6.22
CA LEU A 82 -8.14 2.19 5.17
C LEU A 82 -9.13 1.18 5.75
N ALA A 83 -8.68 0.31 6.67
CA ALA A 83 -9.54 -0.67 7.33
C ALA A 83 -10.68 0.00 8.12
N LYS A 84 -10.40 1.14 8.73
CA LYS A 84 -11.37 1.86 9.56
C LYS A 84 -12.39 2.65 8.75
N HIS A 85 -11.97 3.28 7.65
CA HIS A 85 -12.76 4.31 6.97
C HIS A 85 -13.22 3.91 5.55
N TRP A 86 -12.62 2.91 4.92
CA TRP A 86 -13.01 2.48 3.59
C TRP A 86 -13.98 1.31 3.68
N LYS A 87 -15.10 1.42 2.98
CA LYS A 87 -16.16 0.38 3.04
C LYS A 87 -16.22 -0.49 1.80
N GLY A 88 -15.37 -0.25 0.83
CA GLY A 88 -15.29 -1.06 -0.38
C GLY A 88 -14.31 -2.22 -0.25
N LYS A 89 -14.06 -2.88 -1.36
CA LYS A 89 -13.08 -3.97 -1.44
C LYS A 89 -11.67 -3.42 -1.21
N ILE A 90 -10.88 -4.14 -0.42
CA ILE A 90 -9.49 -3.80 -0.13
C ILE A 90 -8.60 -4.98 -0.52
N ILE A 91 -7.53 -4.70 -1.23
CA ILE A 91 -6.45 -5.66 -1.48
C ILE A 91 -5.16 -5.00 -0.98
N ALA A 92 -4.57 -5.56 0.06
CA ALA A 92 -3.32 -5.07 0.63
C ALA A 92 -2.17 -5.96 0.17
N VAL A 93 -1.11 -5.36 -0.35
CA VAL A 93 0.05 -6.09 -0.88
C VAL A 93 1.31 -5.60 -0.18
N ILE A 94 2.03 -6.52 0.46
CA ILE A 94 3.33 -6.24 1.09
C ILE A 94 4.42 -6.80 0.20
N VAL A 95 5.30 -5.92 -0.24
CA VAL A 95 6.40 -6.29 -1.14
C VAL A 95 7.75 -6.07 -0.45
N SER A 96 8.83 -6.33 -1.16
CA SER A 96 10.21 -6.17 -0.70
C SER A 96 10.41 -4.87 0.09
N GLY A 97 11.07 -4.95 1.24
CA GLY A 97 11.39 -3.80 2.10
C GLY A 97 12.23 -4.20 3.30
N TYR A 98 12.85 -3.22 3.94
CA TYR A 98 13.88 -3.44 4.97
C TYR A 98 13.35 -3.71 6.37
N ASP A 99 12.11 -3.34 6.68
CA ASP A 99 11.56 -3.47 8.03
C ASP A 99 10.21 -4.18 8.04
N GLY A 100 9.55 -4.18 9.18
CA GLY A 100 8.26 -4.85 9.36
C GLY A 100 7.05 -3.95 9.27
N ASP A 101 7.18 -2.75 8.70
CA ASP A 101 6.03 -1.85 8.57
C ASP A 101 4.92 -2.50 7.72
N GLY A 102 3.70 -2.28 8.14
CA GLY A 102 2.52 -2.87 7.51
C GLY A 102 2.02 -4.15 8.16
N ALA A 103 2.91 -4.92 8.80
CA ALA A 103 2.53 -6.21 9.41
C ALA A 103 1.40 -6.06 10.44
N ASP A 104 1.49 -5.06 11.31
CA ASP A 104 0.53 -4.87 12.39
C ASP A 104 -0.89 -4.54 11.91
N ALA A 105 -1.05 -4.09 10.66
CA ALA A 105 -2.35 -3.72 10.11
C ALA A 105 -3.03 -4.84 9.32
N LEU A 106 -2.32 -5.93 9.00
CA LEU A 106 -2.84 -6.96 8.10
C LEU A 106 -4.05 -7.69 8.65
N CYS A 107 -4.04 -8.02 9.94
CA CYS A 107 -5.20 -8.68 10.54
C CYS A 107 -6.42 -7.77 10.55
N ALA A 108 -6.24 -6.46 10.73
CA ALA A 108 -7.33 -5.50 10.63
C ALA A 108 -7.92 -5.43 9.22
N ILE A 109 -7.08 -5.54 8.19
CA ILE A 109 -7.53 -5.61 6.79
C ILE A 109 -8.39 -6.87 6.57
N GLN A 110 -7.94 -8.03 7.04
CA GLN A 110 -8.72 -9.26 6.94
C GLN A 110 -10.04 -9.18 7.70
N ASP A 111 -10.03 -8.57 8.88
CA ASP A 111 -11.22 -8.44 9.73
C ASP A 111 -12.35 -7.65 9.06
N VAL A 112 -12.03 -6.75 8.15
CA VAL A 112 -13.05 -6.00 7.39
C VAL A 112 -13.34 -6.62 6.01
N GLY A 113 -12.89 -7.85 5.79
CA GLY A 113 -13.14 -8.56 4.53
C GLY A 113 -12.14 -8.30 3.43
N GLY A 114 -11.04 -7.62 3.73
CA GLY A 114 -9.97 -7.38 2.76
C GLY A 114 -9.14 -8.62 2.47
N ILE A 115 -8.44 -8.60 1.36
CA ILE A 115 -7.53 -9.65 0.91
C ILE A 115 -6.09 -9.18 1.13
N THR A 116 -5.24 -10.05 1.67
CA THR A 116 -3.84 -9.73 1.95
C THR A 116 -2.92 -10.61 1.13
N ILE A 117 -1.90 -10.00 0.53
CA ILE A 117 -0.92 -10.66 -0.32
C ILE A 117 0.48 -10.26 0.14
N ALA A 118 1.39 -11.24 0.27
CA ALA A 118 2.81 -10.98 0.52
C ALA A 118 3.63 -11.49 -0.65
N GLN A 119 4.68 -10.75 -0.98
CA GLN A 119 5.64 -11.18 -1.98
C GLN A 119 6.40 -12.40 -1.48
N LYS A 120 6.58 -13.40 -2.35
CA LYS A 120 7.34 -14.61 -2.07
C LYS A 120 8.77 -14.24 -1.69
N LEU A 121 9.27 -14.81 -0.59
CA LEU A 121 10.54 -14.36 0.02
C LEU A 121 11.73 -14.52 -0.90
N ASP A 122 11.82 -15.63 -1.65
CA ASP A 122 12.92 -15.88 -2.56
C ASP A 122 12.94 -14.94 -3.78
N SER A 123 11.84 -14.21 -4.04
CA SER A 123 11.74 -13.23 -5.12
C SER A 123 12.01 -11.80 -4.64
N ALA A 124 12.15 -11.59 -3.33
CA ALA A 124 12.32 -10.25 -2.74
C ALA A 124 13.80 -9.94 -2.53
N ALA A 125 14.25 -8.77 -3.01
CA ALA A 125 15.61 -8.29 -2.75
C ALA A 125 15.82 -8.05 -1.25
N HIS A 126 14.78 -7.59 -0.55
CA HIS A 126 14.79 -7.35 0.90
C HIS A 126 13.56 -8.03 1.51
N PRO A 127 13.68 -9.29 1.98
CA PRO A 127 12.52 -10.08 2.39
C PRO A 127 11.98 -9.74 3.78
N ASP A 128 12.58 -8.80 4.51
CA ASP A 128 12.21 -8.50 5.90
C ASP A 128 10.74 -8.11 6.03
N MET A 129 10.26 -7.24 5.15
CA MET A 129 8.88 -6.73 5.22
C MET A 129 7.86 -7.83 4.88
N PRO A 130 7.99 -8.59 3.77
CA PRO A 130 7.05 -9.68 3.52
C PRO A 130 7.18 -10.82 4.54
N MET A 131 8.38 -11.07 5.09
CA MET A 131 8.55 -12.08 6.13
C MET A 131 7.77 -11.70 7.40
N SER A 132 7.88 -10.45 7.85
CA SER A 132 7.12 -9.96 9.00
C SER A 132 5.62 -10.07 8.76
N ALA A 133 5.17 -9.77 7.53
CA ALA A 133 3.76 -9.91 7.15
C ALA A 133 3.29 -11.37 7.25
N ILE A 134 4.07 -12.31 6.72
CA ILE A 134 3.74 -13.73 6.74
C ILE A 134 3.68 -14.26 8.17
N GLU A 135 4.59 -13.82 9.03
CA GLU A 135 4.65 -14.24 10.44
C GLU A 135 3.40 -13.85 11.24
N THR A 136 2.63 -12.85 10.79
CA THR A 136 1.37 -12.49 11.48
C THR A 136 0.31 -13.57 11.38
N GLY A 137 0.38 -14.46 10.39
CA GLY A 137 -0.67 -15.42 10.10
C GLY A 137 -1.86 -14.80 9.37
N CYS A 138 -1.81 -13.52 9.00
CA CYS A 138 -2.92 -12.79 8.36
C CYS A 138 -2.65 -12.51 6.88
N ILE A 139 -1.98 -13.43 6.19
CA ILE A 139 -1.72 -13.34 4.75
C ILE A 139 -2.53 -14.41 4.02
N ASP A 140 -3.32 -14.00 3.04
CA ASP A 140 -4.14 -14.91 2.22
C ASP A 140 -3.33 -15.57 1.10
N PHE A 141 -2.42 -14.85 0.46
CA PHE A 141 -1.63 -15.34 -0.67
C PHE A 141 -0.17 -14.94 -0.54
N ILE A 142 0.74 -15.88 -0.84
CA ILE A 142 2.18 -15.63 -0.95
C ILE A 142 2.56 -15.90 -2.39
N LEU A 143 2.94 -14.84 -3.14
CA LEU A 143 3.07 -14.92 -4.58
C LEU A 143 4.32 -14.19 -5.09
N ALA A 144 4.86 -14.66 -6.22
CA ALA A 144 5.88 -13.93 -6.97
C ALA A 144 5.26 -12.68 -7.62
N PRO A 145 6.08 -11.65 -7.97
CA PRO A 145 5.53 -10.39 -8.47
C PRO A 145 4.58 -10.51 -9.66
N GLU A 146 4.89 -11.33 -10.63
CA GLU A 146 4.02 -11.54 -11.81
C GLU A 146 2.69 -12.21 -11.44
N ASP A 147 2.69 -13.07 -10.44
CA ASP A 147 1.48 -13.74 -9.95
C ASP A 147 0.65 -12.80 -9.08
N ILE A 148 1.30 -11.86 -8.37
CA ILE A 148 0.60 -10.81 -7.63
C ILE A 148 -0.24 -9.98 -8.59
N ALA A 149 0.35 -9.56 -9.70
CA ALA A 149 -0.36 -8.76 -10.70
C ALA A 149 -1.59 -9.51 -11.25
N ARG A 150 -1.44 -10.79 -11.59
CA ARG A 150 -2.54 -11.63 -12.07
C ARG A 150 -3.64 -11.78 -11.02
N GLN A 151 -3.25 -11.99 -9.75
CA GLN A 151 -4.21 -12.15 -8.66
C GLN A 151 -5.01 -10.88 -8.42
N ILE A 152 -4.37 -9.71 -8.48
CA ILE A 152 -5.05 -8.42 -8.35
C ILE A 152 -6.11 -8.26 -9.45
N ILE A 153 -5.75 -8.55 -10.69
CA ILE A 153 -6.68 -8.46 -11.82
C ILE A 153 -7.86 -9.41 -11.62
N GLN A 154 -7.60 -10.64 -11.23
CA GLN A 154 -8.64 -11.64 -10.98
C GLN A 154 -9.59 -11.20 -9.86
N LEU A 155 -9.06 -10.70 -8.75
CA LEU A 155 -9.86 -10.23 -7.62
C LEU A 155 -10.66 -8.97 -7.98
N ALA A 156 -10.11 -8.09 -8.82
CA ALA A 156 -10.78 -6.86 -9.23
C ALA A 156 -11.96 -7.15 -10.15
N ASP A 157 -11.86 -8.18 -10.99
CA ASP A 157 -12.89 -8.56 -11.95
C ASP A 157 -13.93 -9.53 -11.37
N GLY A 158 -13.64 -10.07 -10.19
CA GLY A 158 -14.48 -11.06 -9.52
C GLY A 158 -15.54 -10.48 -8.54
#